data_9ae50b39b716d2019a50a07f1af98b73
#
_entry.id   9ae50b39b716d2019a50a07f1af98b73
#
_cell.length_a   1.000
_cell.length_b   1.000
_cell.length_c   1.000
_cell.angle_alpha   90.00
_cell.angle_beta   90.00
_cell.angle_gamma   90.00
#
_symmetry.space_group_name_H-M   'P 1'
#
loop_
_entity.id
_entity.type
_entity.pdbx_description
1 polymer ?
#
loop_
_entity_poly.entity_id
_entity_poly.type
_entity_poly.pdbx_seq_one_letter_code
_entity_poly.pdbx_strand_id
1 'polypeptide(L)'
;YQEGKLEADVIMDLYEKNIAALDKVTPKDEKEAEKIADFKTTIENNFISSRVASCENLLELFTPRYEANPDDLALVSKIALMMSKAENCTDNELYLKAVTSMYNLDPSAKSAYYLFRLHASRNNVNEASKYMEEALAFPDLDNASAADYNYQYATFCVKNGLGAKGFSAAQKAMELDETYAGKCYFLMGTIWG
;
A
#
# COMPACT_ATOMS: atom_id res chain seq x y z
N TYR A 1 13.76 20.31 4.03
CA TYR A 1 13.52 20.33 2.59
C TYR A 1 12.39 21.31 2.22
N GLN A 2 11.18 21.16 2.78
CA GLN A 2 10.04 22.05 2.50
C GLN A 2 10.32 23.53 2.74
N GLU A 3 11.19 23.84 3.68
CA GLU A 3 11.66 25.18 3.99
C GLU A 3 12.97 25.53 3.26
N GLY A 4 13.46 24.70 2.33
CA GLY A 4 14.72 24.91 1.62
C GLY A 4 15.96 24.77 2.49
N LYS A 5 15.85 24.08 3.63
CA LYS A 5 16.98 23.93 4.58
C LYS A 5 17.88 22.73 4.28
N LEU A 6 17.32 21.71 3.61
CA LEU A 6 18.03 20.47 3.26
C LEU A 6 17.70 20.03 1.84
N GLU A 7 18.69 19.48 1.16
CA GLU A 7 18.51 18.88 -0.17
C GLU A 7 17.84 17.49 -0.05
N ALA A 8 17.24 17.00 -1.14
CA ALA A 8 16.48 15.75 -1.15
C ALA A 8 17.35 14.53 -0.80
N ASP A 9 18.55 14.45 -1.36
CA ASP A 9 19.52 13.38 -1.10
C ASP A 9 19.95 13.31 0.36
N VAL A 10 20.13 14.45 1.02
CA VAL A 10 20.44 14.51 2.45
C VAL A 10 19.30 13.95 3.30
N ILE A 11 18.06 14.25 2.94
CA ILE A 11 16.89 13.73 3.67
C ILE A 11 16.72 12.22 3.42
N MET A 12 16.97 11.75 2.21
CA MET A 12 16.98 10.32 1.87
C MET A 12 18.04 9.56 2.66
N ASP A 13 19.27 10.07 2.71
CA ASP A 13 20.38 9.50 3.48
C ASP A 13 20.08 9.48 4.99
N LEU A 14 19.51 10.55 5.54
CA LEU A 14 19.08 10.60 6.93
C LEU A 14 17.98 9.58 7.24
N TYR A 15 16.98 9.44 6.36
CA TYR A 15 15.96 8.43 6.49
C TYR A 15 16.58 7.02 6.58
N GLU A 16 17.46 6.68 5.64
CA GLU A 16 18.11 5.38 5.61
C GLU A 16 18.95 5.10 6.84
N LYS A 17 19.77 6.06 7.24
CA LYS A 17 20.63 5.93 8.43
C LYS A 17 19.81 5.71 9.71
N ASN A 18 18.70 6.42 9.86
CA ASN A 18 17.81 6.25 11.00
C ASN A 18 17.13 4.87 11.02
N ILE A 19 16.61 4.41 9.88
CA ILE A 19 16.01 3.07 9.78
C ILE A 19 17.06 1.99 10.05
N ALA A 20 18.24 2.06 9.41
CA ALA A 20 19.33 1.11 9.63
C ALA A 20 19.86 1.09 11.07
N ALA A 21 19.84 2.23 11.75
CA ALA A 21 20.20 2.28 13.18
C ALA A 21 19.16 1.55 14.05
N LEU A 22 17.87 1.74 13.78
CA LEU A 22 16.79 1.05 14.51
C LEU A 22 16.76 -0.46 14.21
N ASP A 23 17.14 -0.88 13.00
CA ASP A 23 17.23 -2.30 12.62
C ASP A 23 18.31 -3.06 13.40
N LYS A 24 19.34 -2.36 13.90
CA LYS A 24 20.42 -2.92 14.71
C LYS A 24 20.08 -3.02 16.20
N VAL A 25 18.98 -2.41 16.63
CA VAL A 25 18.59 -2.45 18.05
C VAL A 25 17.88 -3.76 18.34
N THR A 26 18.42 -4.54 19.25
CA THR A 26 17.75 -5.73 19.80
C THR A 26 16.87 -5.30 20.97
N PRO A 27 15.53 -5.41 20.86
CA PRO A 27 14.64 -5.01 21.95
C PRO A 27 14.80 -5.92 23.16
N LYS A 28 14.75 -5.35 24.36
CA LYS A 28 14.87 -6.08 25.63
C LYS A 28 13.57 -6.76 26.05
N ASP A 29 12.45 -6.20 25.61
CA ASP A 29 11.11 -6.67 25.92
C ASP A 29 10.12 -6.25 24.81
N GLU A 30 8.89 -6.75 24.90
CA GLU A 30 7.81 -6.48 23.93
C GLU A 30 7.49 -4.96 23.84
N LYS A 31 7.50 -4.25 24.97
CA LYS A 31 7.23 -2.82 25.02
C LYS A 31 8.32 -2.00 24.32
N GLU A 32 9.58 -2.44 24.37
CA GLU A 32 10.67 -1.80 23.63
C GLU A 32 10.56 -2.13 22.14
N ALA A 33 10.13 -3.34 21.78
CA ALA A 33 9.86 -3.73 20.39
C ALA A 33 8.73 -2.87 19.77
N GLU A 34 7.62 -2.66 20.47
CA GLU A 34 6.54 -1.77 20.04
C GLU A 34 7.04 -0.34 19.83
N LYS A 35 7.81 0.22 20.75
CA LYS A 35 8.38 1.56 20.60
C LYS A 35 9.28 1.69 19.37
N ILE A 36 10.12 0.69 19.11
CA ILE A 36 10.97 0.69 17.92
C ILE A 36 10.11 0.65 16.65
N ALA A 37 9.05 -0.15 16.62
CA ALA A 37 8.11 -0.20 15.50
C ALA A 37 7.40 1.15 15.29
N ASP A 38 6.95 1.80 16.37
CA ASP A 38 6.32 3.13 16.32
C ASP A 38 7.29 4.21 15.81
N PHE A 39 8.56 4.17 16.25
CA PHE A 39 9.57 5.08 15.74
C PHE A 39 9.84 4.88 14.26
N LYS A 40 9.95 3.64 13.79
CA LYS A 40 10.11 3.33 12.36
C LYS A 40 8.93 3.86 11.56
N THR A 41 7.71 3.59 12.00
CA THR A 41 6.48 4.10 11.38
C THR A 41 6.46 5.62 11.32
N THR A 42 6.87 6.29 12.40
CA THR A 42 6.94 7.76 12.45
C THR A 42 7.96 8.31 11.45
N ILE A 43 9.15 7.72 11.38
CA ILE A 43 10.21 8.12 10.43
C ILE A 43 9.72 7.91 8.99
N GLU A 44 9.08 6.78 8.70
CA GLU A 44 8.53 6.49 7.37
C GLU A 44 7.43 7.47 6.97
N ASN A 45 6.48 7.76 7.88
CA ASN A 45 5.42 8.73 7.62
C ASN A 45 5.97 10.15 7.41
N ASN A 46 6.96 10.56 8.18
CA ASN A 46 7.61 11.86 8.02
C ASN A 46 8.35 11.96 6.68
N PHE A 47 9.05 10.88 6.28
CA PHE A 47 9.73 10.82 5.00
C PHE A 47 8.73 10.93 3.83
N ILE A 48 7.64 10.17 3.86
CA ILE A 48 6.58 10.20 2.85
C ILE A 48 5.94 11.61 2.79
N SER A 49 5.67 12.22 3.94
CA SER A 49 5.03 13.56 4.03
C SER A 49 5.97 14.71 3.65
N SER A 50 7.29 14.48 3.60
CA SER A 50 8.28 15.51 3.31
C SER A 50 8.29 15.99 1.85
N ARG A 51 7.56 15.33 0.95
CA ARG A 51 7.59 15.49 -0.52
C ARG A 51 8.92 15.07 -1.16
N VAL A 52 9.88 14.60 -0.38
CA VAL A 52 11.13 14.02 -0.90
C VAL A 52 10.87 12.63 -1.47
N ALA A 53 9.88 11.91 -0.95
CA ALA A 53 9.43 10.62 -1.46
C ALA A 53 8.59 10.78 -2.76
N SER A 54 9.08 11.57 -3.72
CA SER A 54 8.52 11.62 -5.08
C SER A 54 8.76 10.28 -5.80
N CYS A 55 7.98 10.00 -6.82
CA CYS A 55 8.18 8.76 -7.60
C CYS A 55 9.59 8.67 -8.18
N GLU A 56 10.12 9.77 -8.69
CA GLU A 56 11.48 9.84 -9.25
C GLU A 56 12.54 9.49 -8.22
N ASN A 57 12.50 10.12 -7.04
CA ASN A 57 13.44 9.85 -5.95
C ASN A 57 13.32 8.42 -5.42
N LEU A 58 12.10 7.87 -5.34
CA LEU A 58 11.90 6.47 -4.92
C LEU A 58 12.44 5.48 -5.96
N LEU A 59 12.31 5.77 -7.25
CA LEU A 59 12.90 4.96 -8.31
C LEU A 59 14.43 4.97 -8.23
N GLU A 60 15.05 6.14 -8.09
CA GLU A 60 16.49 6.28 -7.95
C GLU A 60 17.01 5.51 -6.72
N LEU A 61 16.33 5.64 -5.58
CA LEU A 61 16.67 4.99 -4.33
C LEU A 61 16.55 3.47 -4.38
N PHE A 62 15.43 2.96 -4.90
CA PHE A 62 15.08 1.55 -4.75
C PHE A 62 15.45 0.66 -5.93
N THR A 63 15.62 1.20 -7.15
CA THR A 63 15.97 0.37 -8.32
C THR A 63 17.26 -0.43 -8.09
N PRO A 64 18.40 0.19 -7.71
CA PRO A 64 19.64 -0.58 -7.53
C PRO A 64 19.55 -1.58 -6.35
N ARG A 65 18.73 -1.29 -5.35
CA ARG A 65 18.55 -2.19 -4.20
C ARG A 65 17.73 -3.40 -4.55
N TYR A 66 16.64 -3.20 -5.29
CA TYR A 66 15.81 -4.29 -5.80
C TYR A 66 16.62 -5.20 -6.73
N GLU A 67 17.42 -4.63 -7.64
CA GLU A 67 18.27 -5.41 -8.55
C GLU A 67 19.31 -6.24 -7.81
N ALA A 68 19.83 -5.74 -6.68
CA ALA A 68 20.78 -6.48 -5.83
C ALA A 68 20.11 -7.59 -5.00
N ASN A 69 18.86 -7.41 -4.55
CA ASN A 69 18.16 -8.32 -3.65
C ASN A 69 16.66 -8.41 -3.96
N PRO A 70 16.25 -8.99 -5.11
CA PRO A 70 14.84 -9.03 -5.54
C PRO A 70 13.96 -9.95 -4.67
N ASP A 71 14.59 -10.86 -3.90
CA ASP A 71 13.92 -11.84 -3.04
C ASP A 71 13.95 -11.43 -1.54
N ASP A 72 14.32 -10.21 -1.23
CA ASP A 72 14.25 -9.65 0.13
C ASP A 72 12.81 -9.15 0.40
N LEU A 73 12.03 -9.94 1.15
CA LEU A 73 10.63 -9.63 1.48
C LEU A 73 10.48 -8.26 2.18
N ALA A 74 11.41 -7.91 3.06
CA ALA A 74 11.35 -6.63 3.77
C ALA A 74 11.56 -5.45 2.81
N LEU A 75 12.50 -5.59 1.88
CA LEU A 75 12.78 -4.59 0.85
C LEU A 75 11.60 -4.44 -0.12
N VAL A 76 11.10 -5.53 -0.70
CA VAL A 76 10.00 -5.46 -1.68
C VAL A 76 8.71 -4.96 -1.04
N SER A 77 8.44 -5.31 0.22
CA SER A 77 7.30 -4.78 0.99
C SER A 77 7.44 -3.28 1.23
N LYS A 78 8.64 -2.79 1.53
CA LYS A 78 8.92 -1.37 1.70
C LYS A 78 8.74 -0.61 0.38
N ILE A 79 9.26 -1.12 -0.72
CA ILE A 79 9.06 -0.54 -2.07
C ILE A 79 7.56 -0.43 -2.37
N ALA A 80 6.82 -1.53 -2.21
CA ALA A 80 5.37 -1.56 -2.46
C ALA A 80 4.62 -0.53 -1.62
N LEU A 81 4.94 -0.44 -0.32
CA LEU A 81 4.32 0.53 0.60
C LEU A 81 4.61 1.97 0.19
N MET A 82 5.87 2.34 -0.01
CA MET A 82 6.27 3.72 -0.28
C MET A 82 5.76 4.19 -1.64
N MET A 83 5.94 3.38 -2.68
CA MET A 83 5.46 3.73 -4.02
C MET A 83 3.93 3.77 -4.10
N SER A 84 3.21 2.96 -3.30
CA SER A 84 1.74 3.03 -3.23
C SER A 84 1.20 4.32 -2.61
N LYS A 85 2.01 5.00 -1.78
CA LYS A 85 1.66 6.26 -1.13
C LYS A 85 2.15 7.50 -1.88
N ALA A 86 3.16 7.33 -2.75
CA ALA A 86 3.65 8.40 -3.60
C ALA A 86 2.68 8.69 -4.75
N GLU A 87 2.58 9.96 -5.12
CA GLU A 87 1.69 10.38 -6.20
C GLU A 87 2.14 9.81 -7.55
N ASN A 88 1.20 9.20 -8.29
CA ASN A 88 1.42 8.62 -9.62
C ASN A 88 2.57 7.60 -9.72
N CYS A 89 2.86 6.88 -8.63
CA CYS A 89 4.02 5.98 -8.56
C CYS A 89 3.67 4.47 -8.60
N THR A 90 2.45 4.11 -8.94
CA THR A 90 2.02 2.69 -9.04
C THR A 90 2.03 2.15 -10.46
N ASP A 91 2.25 2.99 -11.46
CA ASP A 91 2.32 2.60 -12.87
C ASP A 91 3.76 2.66 -13.40
N ASN A 92 4.66 1.88 -12.80
CA ASN A 92 6.03 1.72 -13.27
C ASN A 92 6.52 0.28 -13.07
N GLU A 93 7.66 -0.03 -13.69
CA GLU A 93 8.20 -1.39 -13.72
C GLU A 93 8.74 -1.85 -12.36
N LEU A 94 9.35 -0.97 -11.57
CA LEU A 94 9.85 -1.32 -10.25
C LEU A 94 8.70 -1.70 -9.31
N TYR A 95 7.61 -0.94 -9.32
CA TYR A 95 6.42 -1.26 -8.52
C TYR A 95 5.83 -2.61 -8.92
N LEU A 96 5.69 -2.88 -10.24
CA LEU A 96 5.25 -4.18 -10.75
C LEU A 96 6.12 -5.31 -10.22
N LYS A 97 7.42 -5.20 -10.37
CA LYS A 97 8.38 -6.22 -9.93
C LYS A 97 8.32 -6.43 -8.42
N ALA A 98 8.36 -5.35 -7.64
CA ALA A 98 8.35 -5.44 -6.18
C ALA A 98 7.06 -6.06 -5.64
N VAL A 99 5.88 -5.66 -6.16
CA VAL A 99 4.58 -6.21 -5.74
C VAL A 99 4.45 -7.68 -6.14
N THR A 100 4.94 -8.05 -7.32
CA THR A 100 4.96 -9.44 -7.78
C THR A 100 5.90 -10.30 -6.92
N SER A 101 7.12 -9.83 -6.64
CA SER A 101 8.04 -10.53 -5.73
C SER A 101 7.43 -10.67 -4.33
N MET A 102 6.83 -9.59 -3.79
CA MET A 102 6.16 -9.63 -2.49
C MET A 102 5.08 -10.71 -2.43
N TYR A 103 4.21 -10.80 -3.45
CA TYR A 103 3.16 -11.81 -3.51
C TYR A 103 3.72 -13.23 -3.64
N ASN A 104 4.77 -13.43 -4.44
CA ASN A 104 5.40 -14.74 -4.62
C ASN A 104 6.13 -15.23 -3.35
N LEU A 105 6.73 -14.31 -2.60
CA LEU A 105 7.47 -14.61 -1.38
C LEU A 105 6.55 -14.82 -0.16
N ASP A 106 5.48 -14.05 -0.07
CA ASP A 106 4.53 -14.06 1.04
C ASP A 106 3.09 -13.80 0.53
N PRO A 107 2.40 -14.84 0.02
CA PRO A 107 0.99 -14.72 -0.38
C PRO A 107 0.12 -14.38 0.82
N SER A 108 -0.48 -13.19 0.80
CA SER A 108 -1.30 -12.66 1.90
C SER A 108 -2.37 -11.71 1.36
N ALA A 109 -3.38 -11.39 2.18
CA ALA A 109 -4.38 -10.39 1.83
C ALA A 109 -3.74 -9.06 1.40
N LYS A 110 -2.68 -8.65 2.10
CA LYS A 110 -1.95 -7.42 1.82
C LYS A 110 -1.22 -7.47 0.47
N SER A 111 -0.50 -8.54 0.17
CA SER A 111 0.23 -8.68 -1.10
C SER A 111 -0.72 -8.80 -2.29
N ALA A 112 -1.84 -9.53 -2.15
CA ALA A 112 -2.91 -9.58 -3.15
C ALA A 112 -3.57 -8.21 -3.38
N TYR A 113 -3.81 -7.43 -2.31
CA TYR A 113 -4.32 -6.06 -2.42
C TYR A 113 -3.38 -5.12 -3.19
N TYR A 114 -2.07 -5.26 -3.03
CA TYR A 114 -1.12 -4.48 -3.84
C TYR A 114 -1.18 -4.86 -5.32
N LEU A 115 -1.35 -6.15 -5.65
CA LEU A 115 -1.58 -6.59 -7.03
C LEU A 115 -2.89 -6.03 -7.60
N PHE A 116 -3.97 -6.01 -6.79
CA PHE A 116 -5.19 -5.32 -7.19
C PHE A 116 -4.91 -3.86 -7.57
N ARG A 117 -4.21 -3.11 -6.73
CA ARG A 117 -3.90 -1.70 -6.99
C ARG A 117 -3.06 -1.51 -8.26
N LEU A 118 -2.09 -2.39 -8.47
CA LEU A 118 -1.26 -2.41 -9.67
C LEU A 118 -2.11 -2.60 -10.94
N HIS A 119 -2.95 -3.64 -10.96
CA HIS A 119 -3.78 -3.94 -12.12
C HIS A 119 -4.88 -2.89 -12.33
N ALA A 120 -5.40 -2.31 -11.26
CA ALA A 120 -6.38 -1.22 -11.32
C ALA A 120 -5.77 0.06 -11.94
N SER A 121 -4.53 0.41 -11.60
CA SER A 121 -3.83 1.57 -12.21
C SER A 121 -3.55 1.39 -13.70
N ARG A 122 -3.42 0.14 -14.14
CA ARG A 122 -3.20 -0.23 -15.54
C ARG A 122 -4.48 -0.53 -16.33
N ASN A 123 -5.65 -0.29 -15.74
CA ASN A 123 -6.96 -0.60 -16.32
C ASN A 123 -7.14 -2.10 -16.70
N ASN A 124 -6.40 -3.00 -16.06
CA ASN A 124 -6.54 -4.45 -16.21
C ASN A 124 -7.68 -4.95 -15.30
N VAL A 125 -8.93 -4.66 -15.69
CA VAL A 125 -10.14 -4.82 -14.84
C VAL A 125 -10.31 -6.26 -14.34
N ASN A 126 -10.06 -7.26 -15.18
CA ASN A 126 -10.25 -8.67 -14.81
C ASN A 126 -9.22 -9.12 -13.76
N GLU A 127 -7.93 -8.81 -13.98
CA GLU A 127 -6.88 -9.16 -13.04
C GLU A 127 -7.02 -8.37 -11.73
N ALA A 128 -7.38 -7.10 -11.80
CA ALA A 128 -7.68 -6.31 -10.61
C ALA A 128 -8.81 -6.96 -9.79
N SER A 129 -9.94 -7.30 -10.42
CA SER A 129 -11.04 -7.98 -9.72
C SER A 129 -10.61 -9.29 -9.09
N LYS A 130 -9.86 -10.13 -9.82
CA LYS A 130 -9.33 -11.40 -9.33
C LYS A 130 -8.50 -11.22 -8.05
N TYR A 131 -7.51 -10.33 -8.07
CA TYR A 131 -6.63 -10.14 -6.91
C TYR A 131 -7.33 -9.47 -5.71
N MET A 132 -8.35 -8.63 -5.94
CA MET A 132 -9.16 -8.12 -4.84
C MET A 132 -10.05 -9.20 -4.22
N GLU A 133 -10.70 -10.03 -5.03
CA GLU A 133 -11.50 -11.15 -4.56
C GLU A 133 -10.63 -12.16 -3.78
N GLU A 134 -9.41 -12.37 -4.23
CA GLU A 134 -8.42 -13.19 -3.53
C GLU A 134 -8.00 -12.56 -2.20
N ALA A 135 -7.70 -11.25 -2.17
CA ALA A 135 -7.36 -10.54 -0.95
C ALA A 135 -8.47 -10.64 0.12
N LEU A 136 -9.72 -10.51 -0.31
CA LEU A 136 -10.90 -10.62 0.56
C LEU A 136 -11.19 -12.06 1.05
N ALA A 137 -10.63 -13.08 0.38
CA ALA A 137 -10.81 -14.48 0.75
C ALA A 137 -9.76 -14.99 1.76
N PHE A 138 -8.72 -14.21 2.08
CA PHE A 138 -7.72 -14.61 3.07
C PHE A 138 -8.36 -14.72 4.47
N PRO A 139 -8.17 -15.86 5.19
CA PRO A 139 -8.88 -16.16 6.42
C PRO A 139 -8.43 -15.31 7.63
N ASP A 140 -7.25 -14.73 7.55
CA ASP A 140 -6.62 -13.90 8.58
C ASP A 140 -6.83 -12.39 8.36
N LEU A 141 -7.62 -12.00 7.35
CA LEU A 141 -7.94 -10.61 7.08
C LEU A 141 -8.85 -10.05 8.19
N ASP A 142 -8.35 -9.06 8.91
CA ASP A 142 -9.11 -8.39 9.97
C ASP A 142 -10.29 -7.56 9.41
N ASN A 143 -11.30 -7.31 10.26
CA ASN A 143 -12.53 -6.62 9.85
C ASN A 143 -12.29 -5.19 9.34
N ALA A 144 -11.35 -4.47 9.91
CA ALA A 144 -11.06 -3.10 9.51
C ALA A 144 -10.44 -3.06 8.10
N SER A 145 -9.46 -3.93 7.84
CA SER A 145 -8.88 -4.12 6.52
C SER A 145 -9.90 -4.64 5.51
N ALA A 146 -10.74 -5.60 5.92
CA ALA A 146 -11.81 -6.14 5.07
C ALA A 146 -12.84 -5.06 4.69
N ALA A 147 -13.21 -4.16 5.60
CA ALA A 147 -14.10 -3.04 5.32
C ALA A 147 -13.48 -2.08 4.29
N ASP A 148 -12.20 -1.70 4.50
CA ASP A 148 -11.50 -0.83 3.56
C ASP A 148 -11.37 -1.47 2.18
N TYR A 149 -10.96 -2.74 2.09
CA TYR A 149 -10.80 -3.44 0.81
C TYR A 149 -12.13 -3.56 0.07
N ASN A 150 -13.23 -3.86 0.75
CA ASN A 150 -14.57 -3.88 0.16
C ASN A 150 -14.98 -2.50 -0.35
N TYR A 151 -14.69 -1.42 0.39
CA TYR A 151 -14.97 -0.05 -0.07
C TYR A 151 -14.12 0.32 -1.30
N GLN A 152 -12.83 -0.01 -1.32
CA GLN A 152 -11.96 0.21 -2.48
C GLN A 152 -12.44 -0.59 -3.69
N TYR A 153 -12.88 -1.83 -3.47
CA TYR A 153 -13.43 -2.66 -4.53
C TYR A 153 -14.73 -2.12 -5.08
N ALA A 154 -15.62 -1.66 -4.21
CA ALA A 154 -16.88 -1.01 -4.62
C ALA A 154 -16.61 0.20 -5.53
N THR A 155 -15.67 1.07 -5.11
CA THR A 155 -15.27 2.25 -5.88
C THR A 155 -14.69 1.86 -7.25
N PHE A 156 -13.82 0.85 -7.29
CA PHE A 156 -13.26 0.31 -8.51
C PHE A 156 -14.32 -0.27 -9.43
N CYS A 157 -15.26 -1.06 -8.90
CA CYS A 157 -16.33 -1.68 -9.66
C CYS A 157 -17.29 -0.65 -10.27
N VAL A 158 -17.67 0.37 -9.51
CA VAL A 158 -18.51 1.48 -10.00
C VAL A 158 -17.83 2.18 -11.17
N LYS A 159 -16.56 2.54 -11.01
CA LYS A 159 -15.77 3.20 -12.06
C LYS A 159 -15.66 2.38 -13.35
N ASN A 160 -15.67 1.05 -13.24
CA ASN A 160 -15.50 0.12 -14.37
C ASN A 160 -16.79 -0.53 -14.86
N GLY A 161 -17.96 -0.02 -14.46
CA GLY A 161 -19.26 -0.53 -14.93
C GLY A 161 -19.65 -1.90 -14.37
N LEU A 162 -19.01 -2.35 -13.29
CA LEU A 162 -19.31 -3.62 -12.61
C LEU A 162 -20.32 -3.40 -11.48
N GLY A 163 -21.49 -2.80 -11.80
CA GLY A 163 -22.45 -2.31 -10.83
C GLY A 163 -22.89 -3.33 -9.78
N ALA A 164 -23.20 -4.57 -10.17
CA ALA A 164 -23.63 -5.62 -9.24
C ALA A 164 -22.54 -5.98 -8.22
N LYS A 165 -21.27 -6.12 -8.65
CA LYS A 165 -20.13 -6.36 -7.76
C LYS A 165 -19.89 -5.15 -6.85
N GLY A 166 -19.96 -3.94 -7.41
CA GLY A 166 -19.80 -2.70 -6.65
C GLY A 166 -20.83 -2.54 -5.55
N PHE A 167 -22.09 -2.84 -5.84
CA PHE A 167 -23.18 -2.79 -4.86
C PHE A 167 -22.94 -3.79 -3.71
N SER A 168 -22.63 -5.05 -4.03
CA SER A 168 -22.36 -6.08 -3.03
C SER A 168 -21.16 -5.74 -2.13
N ALA A 169 -20.08 -5.24 -2.74
CA ALA A 169 -18.90 -4.81 -1.99
C ALA A 169 -19.18 -3.60 -1.08
N ALA A 170 -19.95 -2.61 -1.55
CA ALA A 170 -20.35 -1.48 -0.73
C ALA A 170 -21.22 -1.91 0.46
N GLN A 171 -22.17 -2.83 0.28
CA GLN A 171 -22.93 -3.40 1.39
C GLN A 171 -22.02 -4.08 2.41
N LYS A 172 -21.06 -4.87 1.94
CA LYS A 172 -20.14 -5.58 2.83
C LYS A 172 -19.23 -4.65 3.62
N ALA A 173 -18.77 -3.56 3.01
CA ALA A 173 -17.98 -2.54 3.70
C ALA A 173 -18.77 -1.92 4.87
N MET A 174 -20.06 -1.57 4.65
CA MET A 174 -20.93 -1.00 5.70
C MET A 174 -21.26 -2.01 6.82
N GLU A 175 -21.42 -3.29 6.47
CA GLU A 175 -21.66 -4.35 7.47
C GLU A 175 -20.46 -4.53 8.41
N LEU A 176 -19.25 -4.38 7.89
CA LEU A 176 -18.01 -4.57 8.63
C LEU A 176 -17.62 -3.32 9.44
N ASP A 177 -17.91 -2.13 8.91
CA ASP A 177 -17.63 -0.85 9.56
C ASP A 177 -18.65 0.21 9.11
N GLU A 178 -19.54 0.61 10.01
CA GLU A 178 -20.60 1.59 9.76
C GLU A 178 -20.08 2.99 9.38
N THR A 179 -18.82 3.31 9.66
CA THR A 179 -18.22 4.59 9.28
C THR A 179 -18.14 4.77 7.76
N TYR A 180 -18.21 3.68 7.00
CA TYR A 180 -18.28 3.70 5.54
C TYR A 180 -19.70 3.98 4.99
N ALA A 181 -20.76 3.97 5.82
CA ALA A 181 -22.14 4.02 5.36
C ALA A 181 -22.43 5.20 4.40
N GLY A 182 -22.06 6.42 4.78
CA GLY A 182 -22.29 7.60 3.94
C GLY A 182 -21.62 7.52 2.56
N LYS A 183 -20.37 7.06 2.53
CA LYS A 183 -19.60 6.87 1.28
C LYS A 183 -20.19 5.76 0.42
N CYS A 184 -20.61 4.65 1.04
CA CYS A 184 -21.18 3.50 0.33
C CYS A 184 -22.58 3.82 -0.23
N TYR A 185 -23.44 4.53 0.50
CA TYR A 185 -24.72 4.99 -0.05
C TYR A 185 -24.53 5.92 -1.26
N PHE A 186 -23.54 6.80 -1.22
CA PHE A 186 -23.21 7.62 -2.39
C PHE A 186 -22.80 6.76 -3.60
N LEU A 187 -21.90 5.76 -3.40
CA LEU A 187 -21.50 4.85 -4.46
C LEU A 187 -22.68 4.04 -5.02
N MET A 188 -23.53 3.51 -4.15
CA MET A 188 -24.72 2.77 -4.57
C MET A 188 -25.67 3.66 -5.39
N GLY A 189 -25.84 4.92 -5.01
CA GLY A 189 -26.64 5.88 -5.78
C GLY A 189 -26.11 6.12 -7.18
N THR A 190 -24.80 6.09 -7.39
CA THR A 190 -24.21 6.26 -8.73
C THR A 190 -24.35 5.03 -9.64
N ILE A 191 -24.70 3.85 -9.10
CA ILE A 191 -24.95 2.64 -9.91
C ILE A 191 -26.32 2.71 -10.59
N TRP A 192 -27.28 3.44 -10.01
CA TRP A 192 -28.68 3.48 -10.46
C TRP A 192 -29.04 4.76 -11.23
N GLY A 193 -28.18 5.75 -11.24
CA GLY A 193 -28.34 7.02 -11.96
C GLY A 193 -27.66 7.04 -13.30
#